data_cff6a357a96de94c1106ce4b05b44d7b
#
_entry.id   cff6a357a96de94c1106ce4b05b44d7b
#
_cell.length_a   1.000
_cell.length_b   1.000
_cell.length_c   1.000
_cell.angle_alpha   90.00
_cell.angle_beta   90.00
_cell.angle_gamma   90.00
#
_symmetry.space_group_name_H-M   'P 1'
#
loop_
_entity.id
_entity.type
_entity.pdbx_description
1 polymer ?
#
loop_
_entity_poly.entity_id
_entity_poly.type
_entity_poly.pdbx_seq_one_letter_code
_entity_poly.pdbx_strand_id
1 'polypeptide(L)'
;MSRRLVSLTLDTLEELPRSCRRCVFWELDPVAADRARASGDPALDKEAWVSQTLLEWGSCGKLAYVDGMPAGFVMYAPPAYLPRSMAFPTSPVSADAVLLTTAHVVSPFAGGGLGRMLVQGVARDLTKRGIKAIEAFGDAAADPDGPPERRSCLAPADFFLSVGFKTVRQHPRFPRLRLELRTALSWKSDVEYALEKLLGSMSPESLLRPATRAMTN
;
A
#
# COMPACT_ATOMS: atom_id res chain seq x y z
N MET A 1 -3.09 18.81 11.20
CA MET A 1 -3.69 17.49 10.90
C MET A 1 -2.73 16.39 11.32
N SER A 2 -3.10 15.64 12.35
CA SER A 2 -2.33 14.47 12.83
C SER A 2 -2.67 13.25 11.95
N ARG A 3 -1.64 12.53 11.46
CA ARG A 3 -1.83 11.32 10.65
C ARG A 3 -1.14 10.14 11.33
N ARG A 4 -1.85 9.02 11.45
CA ARG A 4 -1.35 7.82 12.09
C ARG A 4 -1.66 6.58 11.25
N LEU A 5 -0.73 5.64 11.18
CA LEU A 5 -0.94 4.31 10.63
C LEU A 5 -0.94 3.27 11.74
N VAL A 6 -1.90 2.36 11.70
CA VAL A 6 -1.96 1.18 12.58
C VAL A 6 -2.08 -0.08 11.73
N SER A 7 -1.67 -1.22 12.28
CA SER A 7 -1.92 -2.52 11.66
C SER A 7 -3.39 -2.89 11.80
N LEU A 8 -3.92 -3.58 10.79
CA LEU A 8 -5.25 -4.16 10.85
C LEU A 8 -5.27 -5.28 11.90
N THR A 9 -6.28 -5.27 12.75
CA THR A 9 -6.62 -6.31 13.73
C THR A 9 -8.11 -6.62 13.60
N LEU A 10 -8.62 -7.61 14.31
CA LEU A 10 -10.07 -7.88 14.35
C LEU A 10 -10.85 -6.67 14.90
N ASP A 11 -10.33 -6.03 15.95
CA ASP A 11 -10.99 -4.85 16.55
C ASP A 11 -11.07 -3.69 15.54
N THR A 12 -9.97 -3.41 14.83
CA THR A 12 -9.93 -2.31 13.84
C THR A 12 -10.61 -2.66 12.52
N LEU A 13 -10.95 -3.94 12.27
CA LEU A 13 -11.72 -4.36 11.10
C LEU A 13 -13.11 -3.73 11.10
N GLU A 14 -13.70 -3.49 12.27
CA GLU A 14 -15.00 -2.85 12.40
C GLU A 14 -15.01 -1.38 11.94
N GLU A 15 -13.84 -0.75 11.91
CA GLU A 15 -13.68 0.64 11.47
C GLU A 15 -13.62 0.79 9.93
N LEU A 16 -13.54 -0.31 9.18
CA LEU A 16 -13.64 -0.27 7.73
C LEU A 16 -15.07 0.11 7.27
N PRO A 17 -15.20 0.75 6.10
CA PRO A 17 -16.52 0.97 5.50
C PRO A 17 -17.33 -0.33 5.45
N ARG A 18 -18.64 -0.26 5.78
CA ARG A 18 -19.51 -1.44 5.86
C ARG A 18 -19.46 -2.32 4.61
N SER A 19 -19.41 -1.71 3.42
CA SER A 19 -19.27 -2.43 2.16
C SER A 19 -17.96 -3.23 2.08
N CYS A 20 -16.86 -2.69 2.62
CA CYS A 20 -15.54 -3.34 2.60
C CYS A 20 -15.45 -4.46 3.64
N ARG A 21 -16.07 -4.30 4.82
CA ARG A 21 -16.16 -5.38 5.83
C ARG A 21 -16.91 -6.61 5.32
N ARG A 22 -17.90 -6.41 4.48
CA ARG A 22 -18.69 -7.48 3.87
C ARG A 22 -18.19 -7.93 2.50
N CYS A 23 -17.10 -7.36 2.02
CA CYS A 23 -16.52 -7.71 0.72
C CYS A 23 -15.49 -8.84 0.89
N VAL A 24 -15.83 -10.01 0.38
CA VAL A 24 -14.95 -11.20 0.33
C VAL A 24 -14.42 -11.46 -1.09
N PHE A 25 -14.32 -10.40 -1.88
CA PHE A 25 -13.92 -10.49 -3.28
C PHE A 25 -12.55 -11.15 -3.47
N TRP A 26 -11.59 -10.80 -2.64
CA TRP A 26 -10.22 -11.31 -2.73
C TRP A 26 -10.01 -12.61 -1.95
N GLU A 27 -10.70 -12.74 -0.82
CA GLU A 27 -10.49 -13.76 0.19
C GLU A 27 -11.10 -15.11 -0.19
N LEU A 28 -12.09 -15.09 -1.07
CA LEU A 28 -12.78 -16.29 -1.54
C LEU A 28 -12.67 -16.42 -3.06
N ASP A 29 -12.70 -17.66 -3.54
CA ASP A 29 -12.91 -17.92 -4.97
C ASP A 29 -14.33 -17.48 -5.39
N PRO A 30 -14.60 -17.34 -6.70
CA PRO A 30 -15.90 -16.85 -7.17
C PRO A 30 -17.09 -17.66 -6.65
N VAL A 31 -16.99 -18.98 -6.60
CA VAL A 31 -18.09 -19.86 -6.18
C VAL A 31 -18.32 -19.73 -4.68
N ALA A 32 -17.27 -19.73 -3.87
CA ALA A 32 -17.36 -19.52 -2.42
C ALA A 32 -17.88 -18.12 -2.09
N ALA A 33 -17.46 -17.09 -2.83
CA ALA A 33 -17.97 -15.72 -2.65
C ALA A 33 -19.48 -15.60 -2.95
N ASP A 34 -19.98 -16.30 -3.96
CA ASP A 34 -21.41 -16.32 -4.26
C ASP A 34 -22.21 -17.05 -3.16
N ARG A 35 -21.69 -18.15 -2.64
CA ARG A 35 -22.28 -18.85 -1.49
C ARG A 35 -22.33 -17.97 -0.25
N ALA A 36 -21.23 -17.28 0.09
CA ALA A 36 -21.17 -16.36 1.22
C ALA A 36 -22.21 -15.25 1.13
N ARG A 37 -22.45 -14.71 -0.06
CA ARG A 37 -23.50 -13.72 -0.29
C ARG A 37 -24.91 -14.32 -0.14
N ALA A 38 -25.11 -15.54 -0.60
CA ALA A 38 -26.40 -16.22 -0.54
C ALA A 38 -26.73 -16.68 0.90
N SER A 39 -25.75 -17.13 1.69
CA SER A 39 -25.92 -17.57 3.07
C SER A 39 -26.08 -16.42 4.07
N GLY A 40 -25.75 -15.20 3.66
CA GLY A 40 -26.17 -13.98 4.37
C GLY A 40 -25.12 -13.33 5.26
N ASP A 41 -23.97 -13.94 5.55
CA ASP A 41 -22.96 -13.29 6.40
C ASP A 41 -21.51 -13.30 5.88
N PRO A 42 -21.24 -12.58 4.79
CA PRO A 42 -19.87 -12.44 4.27
C PRO A 42 -18.95 -11.64 5.21
N ALA A 43 -19.49 -10.98 6.24
CA ALA A 43 -18.65 -10.31 7.25
C ALA A 43 -17.92 -11.34 8.10
N LEU A 44 -18.59 -12.42 8.50
CA LEU A 44 -17.99 -13.52 9.26
C LEU A 44 -16.87 -14.21 8.45
N ASP A 45 -17.10 -14.43 7.14
CA ASP A 45 -16.05 -14.98 6.26
C ASP A 45 -14.82 -14.06 6.18
N LYS A 46 -15.05 -12.73 6.16
CA LYS A 46 -13.96 -11.73 6.19
C LYS A 46 -13.19 -11.77 7.50
N GLU A 47 -13.89 -11.82 8.63
CA GLU A 47 -13.28 -11.92 9.96
C GLU A 47 -12.48 -13.21 10.11
N ALA A 48 -13.03 -14.34 9.67
CA ALA A 48 -12.35 -15.64 9.68
C ALA A 48 -11.06 -15.59 8.85
N TRP A 49 -11.11 -15.00 7.65
CA TRP A 49 -9.93 -14.83 6.80
C TRP A 49 -8.89 -13.93 7.46
N VAL A 50 -9.28 -12.79 8.03
CA VAL A 50 -8.36 -11.88 8.74
C VAL A 50 -7.72 -12.60 9.92
N SER A 51 -8.52 -13.28 10.75
CA SER A 51 -8.03 -14.05 11.90
C SER A 51 -7.01 -15.11 11.50
N GLN A 52 -7.35 -15.92 10.51
CA GLN A 52 -6.45 -16.96 10.00
C GLN A 52 -5.16 -16.35 9.45
N THR A 53 -5.25 -15.31 8.63
CA THR A 53 -4.07 -14.68 8.03
C THR A 53 -3.17 -14.05 9.09
N LEU A 54 -3.75 -13.41 10.12
CA LEU A 54 -2.98 -12.85 11.24
C LEU A 54 -2.23 -13.93 12.02
N LEU A 55 -2.85 -15.10 12.25
CA LEU A 55 -2.25 -16.22 12.99
C LEU A 55 -1.14 -16.92 12.20
N GLU A 56 -1.36 -17.17 10.91
CA GLU A 56 -0.45 -17.99 10.10
C GLU A 56 0.66 -17.19 9.44
N TRP A 57 0.38 -15.93 9.08
CA TRP A 57 1.30 -15.12 8.30
C TRP A 57 1.64 -13.79 8.97
N GLY A 58 0.74 -13.20 9.76
CA GLY A 58 0.90 -11.92 10.44
C GLY A 58 0.12 -10.79 9.79
N SER A 59 0.54 -9.54 10.03
CA SER A 59 -0.20 -8.35 9.58
C SER A 59 -0.54 -8.40 8.09
N CYS A 60 -1.83 -8.26 7.78
CA CYS A 60 -2.41 -8.32 6.44
C CYS A 60 -3.11 -7.02 6.03
N GLY A 61 -2.93 -5.94 6.78
CA GLY A 61 -3.52 -4.65 6.46
C GLY A 61 -2.99 -3.51 7.31
N LYS A 62 -3.25 -2.29 6.84
CA LYS A 62 -2.97 -1.04 7.55
C LYS A 62 -4.18 -0.11 7.46
N LEU A 63 -4.49 0.58 8.56
CA LEU A 63 -5.45 1.68 8.60
C LEU A 63 -4.72 3.00 8.78
N ALA A 64 -5.22 4.02 8.09
CA ALA A 64 -4.80 5.41 8.25
C ALA A 64 -5.88 6.18 9.01
N TYR A 65 -5.44 6.96 9.98
CA TYR A 65 -6.29 7.90 10.72
C TYR A 65 -5.83 9.33 10.45
N VAL A 66 -6.78 10.23 10.36
CA VAL A 66 -6.57 11.68 10.33
C VAL A 66 -7.36 12.29 11.47
N ASP A 67 -6.66 12.97 12.38
CA ASP A 67 -7.26 13.58 13.57
C ASP A 67 -8.17 12.62 14.36
N GLY A 68 -7.74 11.35 14.46
CA GLY A 68 -8.44 10.28 15.18
C GLY A 68 -9.54 9.57 14.40
N MET A 69 -9.91 10.04 13.20
CA MET A 69 -10.96 9.43 12.38
C MET A 69 -10.36 8.44 11.35
N PRO A 70 -10.97 7.26 11.14
CA PRO A 70 -10.57 6.34 10.07
C PRO A 70 -10.71 7.02 8.71
N ALA A 71 -9.60 7.13 7.99
CA ALA A 71 -9.52 7.91 6.75
C ALA A 71 -9.18 7.06 5.51
N GLY A 72 -8.73 5.82 5.73
CA GLY A 72 -8.42 4.91 4.64
C GLY A 72 -7.75 3.64 5.15
N PHE A 73 -7.66 2.64 4.28
CA PHE A 73 -7.03 1.36 4.60
C PHE A 73 -6.43 0.71 3.36
N VAL A 74 -5.56 -0.26 3.60
CA VAL A 74 -4.98 -1.14 2.59
C VAL A 74 -4.94 -2.56 3.13
N MET A 75 -5.22 -3.54 2.27
CA MET A 75 -5.10 -4.97 2.58
C MET A 75 -4.12 -5.64 1.64
N TYR A 76 -3.40 -6.63 2.16
CA TYR A 76 -2.37 -7.36 1.43
C TYR A 76 -2.13 -8.74 2.06
N ALA A 77 -1.82 -9.74 1.26
CA ALA A 77 -1.42 -11.06 1.72
C ALA A 77 -0.62 -11.80 0.64
N PRO A 78 0.09 -12.90 0.98
CA PRO A 78 0.61 -13.81 -0.02
C PRO A 78 -0.52 -14.34 -0.93
N PRO A 79 -0.24 -14.59 -2.21
CA PRO A 79 -1.26 -15.08 -3.16
C PRO A 79 -1.98 -16.35 -2.70
N ALA A 80 -1.34 -17.20 -1.90
CA ALA A 80 -1.94 -18.43 -1.37
C ALA A 80 -3.17 -18.17 -0.48
N TYR A 81 -3.27 -16.99 0.15
CA TYR A 81 -4.42 -16.58 0.96
C TYR A 81 -5.50 -15.85 0.14
N LEU A 82 -5.28 -15.67 -1.15
CA LEU A 82 -6.09 -14.84 -2.03
C LEU A 82 -6.50 -15.61 -3.29
N PRO A 83 -7.38 -16.63 -3.18
CA PRO A 83 -7.72 -17.52 -4.29
C PRO A 83 -8.28 -16.77 -5.51
N ARG A 84 -8.94 -15.63 -5.31
CA ARG A 84 -9.43 -14.78 -6.40
C ARG A 84 -8.31 -14.29 -7.32
N SER A 85 -7.10 -14.16 -6.83
CA SER A 85 -5.95 -13.67 -7.61
C SER A 85 -5.69 -14.51 -8.86
N MET A 86 -6.01 -15.81 -8.82
CA MET A 86 -5.83 -16.73 -9.96
C MET A 86 -6.83 -16.52 -11.09
N ALA A 87 -7.93 -15.82 -10.83
CA ALA A 87 -8.95 -15.53 -11.86
C ALA A 87 -8.60 -14.31 -12.73
N PHE A 88 -7.50 -13.62 -12.46
CA PHE A 88 -7.08 -12.47 -13.28
C PHE A 88 -6.31 -12.91 -14.52
N PRO A 89 -6.53 -12.25 -15.68
CA PRO A 89 -5.87 -12.63 -16.95
C PRO A 89 -4.35 -12.41 -16.92
N THR A 90 -3.87 -11.62 -15.96
CA THR A 90 -2.44 -11.33 -15.77
C THR A 90 -1.80 -12.12 -14.63
N SER A 91 -2.50 -13.13 -14.10
CA SER A 91 -2.00 -14.11 -13.14
C SER A 91 -0.89 -14.99 -13.72
N PRO A 92 -0.12 -15.69 -12.86
CA PRO A 92 -0.06 -15.60 -11.41
C PRO A 92 0.77 -14.40 -10.91
N VAL A 93 0.59 -14.04 -9.64
CA VAL A 93 1.50 -13.14 -8.91
C VAL A 93 2.87 -13.82 -8.79
N SER A 94 3.94 -13.04 -8.83
CA SER A 94 5.30 -13.56 -8.74
C SER A 94 5.56 -14.22 -7.37
N ALA A 95 6.30 -15.31 -7.33
CA ALA A 95 6.54 -16.10 -6.12
C ALA A 95 7.26 -15.34 -4.99
N ASP A 96 7.99 -14.27 -5.33
CA ASP A 96 8.72 -13.41 -4.39
C ASP A 96 7.95 -12.16 -3.97
N ALA A 97 6.68 -12.04 -4.40
CA ALA A 97 5.86 -10.87 -4.15
C ALA A 97 4.66 -11.19 -3.25
N VAL A 98 4.23 -10.18 -2.50
CA VAL A 98 2.96 -10.13 -1.78
C VAL A 98 1.95 -9.36 -2.63
N LEU A 99 0.71 -9.81 -2.67
CA LEU A 99 -0.35 -9.11 -3.40
C LEU A 99 -1.00 -8.05 -2.51
N LEU A 100 -0.97 -6.80 -2.95
CA LEU A 100 -1.78 -5.73 -2.41
C LEU A 100 -3.14 -5.77 -3.11
N THR A 101 -4.20 -6.00 -2.34
CA THR A 101 -5.54 -6.29 -2.86
C THR A 101 -6.42 -5.06 -2.93
N THR A 102 -6.52 -4.35 -1.82
CA THR A 102 -7.40 -3.19 -1.67
C THR A 102 -6.60 -2.01 -1.17
N ALA A 103 -6.75 -0.86 -1.83
CA ALA A 103 -6.29 0.43 -1.33
C ALA A 103 -7.48 1.40 -1.43
N HIS A 104 -7.97 1.84 -0.29
CA HIS A 104 -9.15 2.70 -0.21
C HIS A 104 -8.87 3.92 0.68
N VAL A 105 -9.24 5.10 0.18
CA VAL A 105 -9.24 6.34 0.95
C VAL A 105 -10.66 6.88 0.96
N VAL A 106 -11.16 7.20 2.15
CA VAL A 106 -12.51 7.76 2.32
C VAL A 106 -12.57 9.13 1.66
N SER A 107 -13.63 9.39 0.89
CA SER A 107 -13.74 10.57 0.01
C SER A 107 -13.36 11.91 0.64
N PRO A 108 -13.76 12.28 1.88
CA PRO A 108 -13.36 13.54 2.50
C PRO A 108 -11.85 13.70 2.71
N PHE A 109 -11.08 12.61 2.66
CA PHE A 109 -9.63 12.59 2.86
C PHE A 109 -8.86 12.30 1.56
N ALA A 110 -9.56 12.20 0.42
CA ALA A 110 -8.93 11.98 -0.88
C ALA A 110 -8.05 13.17 -1.30
N GLY A 111 -7.09 12.93 -2.19
CA GLY A 111 -6.17 13.98 -2.67
C GLY A 111 -5.06 14.38 -1.69
N GLY A 112 -5.17 14.03 -0.39
CA GLY A 112 -4.21 14.40 0.65
C GLY A 112 -2.97 13.51 0.77
N GLY A 113 -2.69 12.61 -0.17
CA GLY A 113 -1.52 11.73 -0.15
C GLY A 113 -1.63 10.51 0.80
N LEU A 114 -2.81 10.24 1.37
CA LEU A 114 -3.03 9.11 2.28
C LEU A 114 -2.79 7.75 1.59
N GLY A 115 -3.20 7.61 0.33
CA GLY A 115 -2.94 6.38 -0.44
C GLY A 115 -1.46 6.06 -0.54
N ARG A 116 -0.62 7.07 -0.83
CA ARG A 116 0.84 6.95 -0.84
C ARG A 116 1.37 6.57 0.54
N MET A 117 0.88 7.20 1.60
CA MET A 117 1.29 6.90 2.99
C MET A 117 0.96 5.45 3.37
N LEU A 118 -0.22 4.94 2.98
CA LEU A 118 -0.63 3.55 3.18
C LEU A 118 0.32 2.58 2.47
N VAL A 119 0.58 2.79 1.18
CA VAL A 119 1.51 1.96 0.39
C VAL A 119 2.91 1.98 0.99
N GLN A 120 3.43 3.14 1.39
CA GLN A 120 4.73 3.25 2.06
C GLN A 120 4.74 2.53 3.42
N GLY A 121 3.63 2.55 4.16
CA GLY A 121 3.48 1.80 5.40
C GLY A 121 3.57 0.29 5.19
N VAL A 122 2.91 -0.22 4.14
CA VAL A 122 3.01 -1.63 3.72
C VAL A 122 4.42 -1.97 3.27
N ALA A 123 5.02 -1.13 2.42
CA ALA A 123 6.38 -1.34 1.93
C ALA A 123 7.40 -1.47 3.07
N ARG A 124 7.32 -0.59 4.09
CA ARG A 124 8.18 -0.67 5.28
C ARG A 124 7.97 -1.96 6.10
N ASP A 125 6.71 -2.37 6.28
CA ASP A 125 6.37 -3.60 7.00
C ASP A 125 6.93 -4.82 6.26
N LEU A 126 6.64 -4.95 4.99
CA LEU A 126 7.04 -6.09 4.17
C LEU A 126 8.57 -6.17 3.97
N THR A 127 9.26 -5.02 3.87
CA THR A 127 10.73 -5.01 3.83
C THR A 127 11.33 -5.55 5.11
N LYS A 128 10.81 -5.18 6.29
CA LYS A 128 11.26 -5.74 7.58
C LYS A 128 11.06 -7.25 7.66
N ARG A 129 10.08 -7.77 6.93
CA ARG A 129 9.76 -9.20 6.83
C ARG A 129 10.55 -9.93 5.73
N GLY A 130 11.48 -9.23 5.05
CA GLY A 130 12.33 -9.81 4.00
C GLY A 130 11.63 -10.04 2.64
N ILE A 131 10.42 -9.52 2.46
CA ILE A 131 9.69 -9.60 1.19
C ILE A 131 10.37 -8.70 0.16
N LYS A 132 10.44 -9.17 -1.09
CA LYS A 132 11.19 -8.48 -2.16
C LYS A 132 10.36 -7.49 -2.95
N ALA A 133 9.06 -7.77 -3.11
CA ALA A 133 8.18 -6.93 -3.92
C ALA A 133 6.73 -6.97 -3.45
N ILE A 134 5.99 -5.95 -3.87
CA ILE A 134 4.52 -5.89 -3.80
C ILE A 134 4.01 -5.92 -5.23
N GLU A 135 3.03 -6.76 -5.52
CA GLU A 135 2.29 -6.72 -6.77
C GLU A 135 0.83 -6.32 -6.54
N ALA A 136 0.19 -5.79 -7.55
CA ALA A 136 -1.22 -5.44 -7.53
C ALA A 136 -1.84 -5.64 -8.92
N PHE A 137 -3.11 -6.00 -8.97
CA PHE A 137 -3.92 -5.89 -10.18
C PHE A 137 -4.61 -4.53 -10.17
N GLY A 138 -4.33 -3.69 -11.16
CA GLY A 138 -5.00 -2.40 -11.32
C GLY A 138 -6.24 -2.51 -12.19
N ASP A 139 -7.20 -1.63 -12.00
CA ASP A 139 -8.29 -1.44 -12.96
C ASP A 139 -7.94 -0.22 -13.85
N ALA A 140 -7.64 -0.47 -15.13
CA ALA A 140 -7.34 0.59 -16.10
C ALA A 140 -8.59 1.33 -16.61
N ALA A 141 -9.78 0.78 -16.35
CA ALA A 141 -11.07 1.39 -16.68
C ALA A 141 -11.78 1.94 -15.43
N ALA A 142 -11.09 2.02 -14.30
CA ALA A 142 -11.67 2.57 -13.09
C ALA A 142 -11.99 4.05 -13.28
N ASP A 143 -13.22 4.41 -12.96
CA ASP A 143 -13.65 5.81 -12.88
C ASP A 143 -13.64 6.23 -11.40
N PRO A 144 -12.66 7.06 -10.96
CA PRO A 144 -12.58 7.53 -9.59
C PRO A 144 -13.79 8.38 -9.17
N ASP A 145 -14.40 9.06 -10.14
CA ASP A 145 -15.53 9.96 -9.95
C ASP A 145 -16.89 9.27 -10.20
N GLY A 146 -16.83 8.00 -10.61
CA GLY A 146 -18.01 7.20 -10.90
C GLY A 146 -18.87 6.90 -9.65
N PRO A 147 -20.14 6.51 -9.86
CA PRO A 147 -21.04 6.23 -8.77
C PRO A 147 -20.54 5.08 -7.87
N PRO A 148 -20.77 5.16 -6.54
CA PRO A 148 -20.27 4.18 -5.56
C PRO A 148 -20.58 2.72 -5.90
N GLU A 149 -21.73 2.48 -6.53
CA GLU A 149 -22.19 1.13 -6.92
C GLU A 149 -21.31 0.49 -8.01
N ARG A 150 -20.59 1.30 -8.79
CA ARG A 150 -19.65 0.84 -9.82
C ARG A 150 -18.21 0.74 -9.35
N ARG A 151 -17.93 1.16 -8.10
CA ARG A 151 -16.57 1.10 -7.58
C ARG A 151 -16.17 -0.35 -7.34
N SER A 152 -15.21 -0.78 -8.09
CA SER A 152 -14.56 -2.08 -7.98
C SER A 152 -13.79 -2.18 -6.66
N CYS A 153 -13.60 -3.41 -6.15
CA CYS A 153 -12.64 -3.68 -5.06
C CYS A 153 -11.18 -3.54 -5.52
N LEU A 154 -10.96 -3.23 -6.81
CA LEU A 154 -9.65 -2.94 -7.35
C LEU A 154 -9.40 -1.42 -7.33
N ALA A 155 -8.18 -1.04 -6.97
CA ALA A 155 -7.77 0.33 -7.11
C ALA A 155 -7.41 0.65 -8.59
N PRO A 156 -7.54 1.92 -9.02
CA PRO A 156 -7.15 2.34 -10.35
C PRO A 156 -5.69 2.01 -10.66
N ALA A 157 -5.39 1.57 -11.90
CA ALA A 157 -4.02 1.30 -12.32
C ALA A 157 -3.13 2.55 -12.18
N ASP A 158 -3.65 3.73 -12.52
CA ASP A 158 -2.95 5.00 -12.40
C ASP A 158 -2.58 5.37 -10.97
N PHE A 159 -3.40 4.97 -10.00
CA PHE A 159 -3.02 5.13 -8.59
C PHE A 159 -1.73 4.39 -8.28
N PHE A 160 -1.62 3.12 -8.67
CA PHE A 160 -0.42 2.31 -8.44
C PHE A 160 0.80 2.90 -9.16
N LEU A 161 0.65 3.32 -10.42
CA LEU A 161 1.72 3.99 -11.17
C LEU A 161 2.19 5.27 -10.45
N SER A 162 1.27 6.08 -9.94
CA SER A 162 1.57 7.33 -9.23
C SER A 162 2.34 7.14 -7.92
N VAL A 163 2.23 5.97 -7.30
CA VAL A 163 2.94 5.63 -6.04
C VAL A 163 4.18 4.78 -6.26
N GLY A 164 4.60 4.57 -7.53
CA GLY A 164 5.89 3.99 -7.89
C GLY A 164 5.87 2.55 -8.38
N PHE A 165 4.70 1.93 -8.54
CA PHE A 165 4.61 0.64 -9.22
C PHE A 165 4.93 0.79 -10.70
N LYS A 166 5.42 -0.30 -11.29
CA LYS A 166 5.66 -0.42 -12.74
C LYS A 166 4.83 -1.58 -13.29
N THR A 167 4.30 -1.43 -14.49
CA THR A 167 3.57 -2.52 -15.14
C THR A 167 4.52 -3.64 -15.52
N VAL A 168 4.27 -4.84 -14.99
CA VAL A 168 5.05 -6.05 -15.30
C VAL A 168 4.30 -7.00 -16.26
N ARG A 169 2.98 -6.88 -16.34
CA ARG A 169 2.16 -7.60 -17.31
C ARG A 169 1.04 -6.71 -17.83
N GLN A 170 1.10 -6.43 -19.12
CA GLN A 170 0.12 -5.58 -19.80
C GLN A 170 -1.21 -6.31 -19.96
N HIS A 171 -2.32 -5.58 -19.76
CA HIS A 171 -3.66 -6.01 -20.12
C HIS A 171 -4.55 -4.76 -20.25
N PRO A 172 -5.49 -4.71 -21.23
CA PRO A 172 -6.32 -3.52 -21.47
C PRO A 172 -7.12 -3.06 -20.25
N ARG A 173 -7.56 -3.98 -19.41
CA ARG A 173 -8.37 -3.68 -18.23
C ARG A 173 -7.67 -3.98 -16.90
N PHE A 174 -6.99 -5.11 -16.80
CA PHE A 174 -6.41 -5.58 -15.55
C PHE A 174 -4.90 -5.81 -15.66
N PRO A 175 -4.10 -4.74 -15.87
CA PRO A 175 -2.65 -4.86 -15.84
C PRO A 175 -2.18 -5.32 -14.47
N ARG A 176 -1.10 -6.11 -14.44
CA ARG A 176 -0.40 -6.43 -13.19
C ARG A 176 0.78 -5.49 -13.03
N LEU A 177 0.84 -4.86 -11.85
CA LEU A 177 1.85 -3.86 -11.51
C LEU A 177 2.68 -4.37 -10.34
N ARG A 178 3.94 -3.94 -10.27
CA ARG A 178 4.92 -4.36 -9.26
C ARG A 178 5.71 -3.19 -8.71
N LEU A 179 5.92 -3.18 -7.40
CA LEU A 179 6.78 -2.28 -6.66
C LEU A 179 7.93 -3.08 -6.04
N GLU A 180 9.16 -2.79 -6.44
CA GLU A 180 10.37 -3.38 -5.84
C GLU A 180 10.66 -2.72 -4.49
N LEU A 181 10.67 -3.51 -3.42
CA LEU A 181 10.81 -2.96 -2.06
C LEU A 181 12.21 -2.42 -1.77
N ARG A 182 13.25 -3.03 -2.32
CA ARG A 182 14.63 -2.55 -2.14
C ARG A 182 14.84 -1.17 -2.74
N THR A 183 14.26 -0.91 -3.91
CA THR A 183 14.36 0.37 -4.60
C THR A 183 13.55 1.47 -3.89
N ALA A 184 12.40 1.13 -3.32
CA ALA A 184 11.54 2.09 -2.64
C ALA A 184 12.12 2.63 -1.32
N LEU A 185 13.04 1.90 -0.68
CA LEU A 185 13.71 2.31 0.56
C LEU A 185 15.12 2.84 0.33
N SER A 186 15.86 2.32 -0.67
CA SER A 186 17.21 2.78 -0.98
C SER A 186 17.21 4.25 -1.38
N TRP A 187 16.20 4.70 -2.11
CA TRP A 187 16.12 6.10 -2.52
C TRP A 187 16.11 7.08 -1.34
N LYS A 188 15.46 6.73 -0.23
CA LYS A 188 15.45 7.60 0.97
C LYS A 188 16.78 7.54 1.70
N SER A 189 17.37 6.36 1.86
CA SER A 189 18.69 6.20 2.49
C SER A 189 19.81 6.79 1.64
N ASP A 190 19.72 6.70 0.31
CA ASP A 190 20.70 7.28 -0.61
C ASP A 190 20.65 8.81 -0.58
N VAL A 191 19.46 9.41 -0.47
CA VAL A 191 19.29 10.87 -0.28
C VAL A 191 19.77 11.32 1.09
N GLU A 192 19.44 10.60 2.17
CA GLU A 192 19.91 10.89 3.53
C GLU A 192 21.44 10.75 3.61
N TYR A 193 22.03 9.71 3.05
CA TYR A 193 23.47 9.51 2.97
C TYR A 193 24.18 10.60 2.13
N ALA A 194 23.58 10.98 0.98
CA ALA A 194 24.12 12.06 0.16
C ALA A 194 24.04 13.42 0.88
N LEU A 195 22.97 13.67 1.65
CA LEU A 195 22.82 14.87 2.45
C LEU A 195 23.82 14.91 3.62
N GLU A 196 24.00 13.80 4.33
CA GLU A 196 25.00 13.68 5.39
C GLU A 196 26.42 13.87 4.86
N LYS A 197 26.73 13.32 3.68
CA LYS A 197 28.03 13.50 3.03
C LYS A 197 28.26 14.95 2.60
N LEU A 198 27.24 15.64 2.12
CA LEU A 198 27.31 17.07 1.79
C LEU A 198 27.47 17.94 3.05
N LEU A 199 26.74 17.64 4.11
CA LEU A 199 26.84 18.35 5.38
C LEU A 199 28.15 18.05 6.11
N GLY A 200 28.63 16.80 6.06
CA GLY A 200 29.90 16.40 6.65
C GLY A 200 31.14 16.94 5.89
N SER A 201 30.99 17.29 4.61
CA SER A 201 32.07 17.94 3.85
C SER A 201 32.18 19.45 4.09
N MET A 202 31.21 20.05 4.78
CA MET A 202 31.26 21.45 5.24
C MET A 202 31.85 21.52 6.65
N SER A 203 33.16 21.25 6.75
CA SER A 203 33.92 21.47 8.00
C SER A 203 33.89 22.95 8.40
N PRO A 204 33.65 23.27 9.70
CA PRO A 204 33.55 24.65 10.19
C PRO A 204 34.86 25.46 10.05
N GLU A 205 35.96 24.84 9.67
CA GLU A 205 37.26 25.51 9.60
C GLU A 205 37.47 26.45 8.41
N SER A 206 36.58 26.41 7.39
CA SER A 206 36.73 27.31 6.23
C SER A 206 36.18 28.72 6.44
N LEU A 207 35.52 28.99 7.57
CA LEU A 207 34.89 30.29 7.88
C LEU A 207 35.73 31.20 8.78
N LEU A 208 36.93 30.79 9.20
CA LEU A 208 37.80 31.58 10.07
C LEU A 208 39.18 31.83 9.41
N ARG A 209 39.23 32.42 8.20
CA ARG A 209 40.43 33.09 7.71
C ARG A 209 40.30 34.57 7.99
N PRO A 210 41.07 35.16 8.94
CA PRO A 210 41.13 36.60 9.06
C PRO A 210 41.91 37.19 7.86
N ALA A 211 41.34 38.22 7.25
CA ALA A 211 41.96 38.99 6.21
C ALA A 211 43.22 39.70 6.78
N THR A 212 44.40 39.21 6.45
CA THR A 212 45.65 39.92 6.70
C THR A 212 45.72 41.15 5.83
N ARG A 213 45.62 42.29 6.43
CA ARG A 213 45.79 43.62 5.86
C ARG A 213 47.29 43.82 5.62
N ALA A 214 47.72 43.81 4.34
CA ALA A 214 49.10 44.23 3.98
C ALA A 214 49.18 45.76 4.10
N MET A 215 49.97 46.20 5.04
CA MET A 215 50.47 47.58 5.06
C MET A 215 51.78 47.57 4.24
N THR A 216 51.77 48.26 3.14
CA THR A 216 52.96 48.65 2.39
C THR A 216 53.35 50.05 2.80
N ASN A 217 54.62 50.16 3.14
CA ASN A 217 55.40 51.37 3.32
C ASN A 217 55.82 51.94 1.95
#